data_8e09913172f330510a013e06ce32b19f
#
_entry.id   8e09913172f330510a013e06ce32b19f
#
_cell.length_a   1.000
_cell.length_b   1.000
_cell.length_c   1.000
_cell.angle_alpha   90.00
_cell.angle_beta   90.00
_cell.angle_gamma   90.00
#
_symmetry.space_group_name_H-M   'P 1'
#
loop_
_entity.id
_entity.type
_entity.pdbx_description
1 polymer ?
#
loop_
_entity_poly.entity_id
_entity_poly.type
_entity_poly.pdbx_seq_one_letter_code
_entity_poly.pdbx_strand_id
1 'polypeptide(L)'
;SFAPQVDNSLVRSITVAADNSAVAIGGSFTSVDGSSDAYGIAVLEKSGSLRHTNISSVIRNAGSNSGIMSLKSDSRGLYGTGYSQEGTFEGMFRASWTTGDIDLMADCHGDTYDVLPTNDVIYIASHTHDCSNIGGFADGEENGKYHHAVGFSSTATGTVQRNKVWGYTDFEGQPAPTQYNGFLPGFANGSYSGLNQAVWTVEGNGQYIVYGGEFVAVNGIHQQGLVRFSASGGDANGQGGDDNNGKDKKNKDKKDKKNKKKNKKKHDDWDDQDGWDNQGGWDNWDDQDDE
;
A
#
# COMPACT_ATOMS: atom_id res chain seq x y z
N SER A 1 20.94 -12.82 25.00
CA SER A 1 19.78 -13.32 24.23
C SER A 1 19.08 -12.12 23.58
N PHE A 2 18.52 -12.31 22.40
CA PHE A 2 17.69 -11.32 21.74
C PHE A 2 16.29 -11.35 22.40
N ALA A 3 15.99 -10.40 23.25
CA ALA A 3 14.74 -10.38 24.02
C ALA A 3 14.33 -8.94 24.39
N PRO A 4 14.07 -8.06 23.39
CA PRO A 4 13.55 -6.73 23.66
C PRO A 4 12.19 -6.81 24.35
N GLN A 5 11.92 -5.89 25.27
CA GLN A 5 10.62 -5.76 25.90
C GLN A 5 9.79 -4.74 25.11
N VAL A 6 8.73 -5.21 24.46
CA VAL A 6 7.80 -4.37 23.70
C VAL A 6 6.54 -4.18 24.54
N ASP A 7 6.20 -2.93 24.83
CA ASP A 7 5.12 -2.59 25.76
C ASP A 7 3.86 -2.10 25.04
N ASN A 8 2.69 -2.39 25.66
CA ASN A 8 1.37 -1.85 25.38
C ASN A 8 0.81 -2.09 23.98
N SER A 9 1.20 -3.11 23.25
CA SER A 9 0.50 -3.53 22.05
C SER A 9 1.30 -4.61 21.31
N LEU A 10 0.95 -4.85 20.07
CA LEU A 10 1.52 -5.92 19.27
C LEU A 10 2.57 -5.42 18.27
N VAL A 11 3.49 -6.31 17.93
CA VAL A 11 4.36 -6.20 16.76
C VAL A 11 3.65 -6.85 15.57
N ARG A 12 3.42 -6.07 14.51
CA ARG A 12 2.75 -6.53 13.27
C ARG A 12 3.75 -6.99 12.21
N SER A 13 4.91 -6.35 12.16
CA SER A 13 5.90 -6.60 11.12
C SER A 13 7.33 -6.57 11.67
N ILE A 14 8.18 -7.38 11.05
CA ILE A 14 9.60 -7.47 11.36
C ILE A 14 10.40 -7.60 10.07
N THR A 15 11.54 -6.91 9.99
CA THR A 15 12.48 -7.06 8.88
C THR A 15 13.91 -6.97 9.36
N VAL A 16 14.85 -7.49 8.57
CA VAL A 16 16.28 -7.47 8.86
C VAL A 16 16.97 -6.58 7.83
N ALA A 17 17.92 -5.76 8.27
CA ALA A 17 18.74 -4.97 7.37
C ALA A 17 19.46 -5.85 6.34
N ALA A 18 19.56 -5.38 5.10
CA ALA A 18 20.14 -6.16 3.99
C ALA A 18 21.60 -6.64 4.28
N ASP A 19 22.33 -5.91 5.11
CA ASP A 19 23.68 -6.26 5.59
C ASP A 19 23.70 -7.09 6.88
N ASN A 20 22.53 -7.49 7.37
CA ASN A 20 22.31 -8.17 8.64
C ASN A 20 22.80 -7.39 9.88
N SER A 21 22.93 -6.08 9.82
CA SER A 21 23.44 -5.26 10.93
C SER A 21 22.40 -4.99 12.02
N ALA A 22 21.11 -5.02 11.69
CA ALA A 22 20.02 -4.64 12.59
C ALA A 22 18.72 -5.36 12.24
N VAL A 23 17.76 -5.31 13.17
CA VAL A 23 16.38 -5.75 13.00
C VAL A 23 15.46 -4.55 13.22
N ALA A 24 14.45 -4.37 12.40
CA ALA A 24 13.38 -3.41 12.66
C ALA A 24 12.09 -4.16 13.00
N ILE A 25 11.36 -3.63 13.97
CA ILE A 25 10.02 -4.05 14.35
C ILE A 25 9.04 -2.89 14.16
N GLY A 26 7.86 -3.18 13.69
CA GLY A 26 6.77 -2.22 13.48
C GLY A 26 5.46 -2.76 14.01
N GLY A 27 4.59 -1.88 14.48
CA GLY A 27 3.29 -2.27 15.02
C GLY A 27 2.57 -1.10 15.68
N SER A 28 1.85 -1.38 16.73
CA SER A 28 1.09 -0.36 17.50
C SER A 28 1.65 -0.12 18.92
N PHE A 29 2.84 -0.61 19.21
CA PHE A 29 3.48 -0.47 20.51
C PHE A 29 3.94 0.97 20.79
N THR A 30 3.95 1.35 22.06
CA THR A 30 4.28 2.71 22.50
C THR A 30 5.67 2.86 23.10
N SER A 31 6.36 1.75 23.37
CA SER A 31 7.74 1.75 23.85
C SER A 31 8.43 0.41 23.61
N VAL A 32 9.76 0.45 23.59
CA VAL A 32 10.63 -0.73 23.62
C VAL A 32 11.70 -0.52 24.70
N ASP A 33 11.91 -1.52 25.55
CA ASP A 33 12.82 -1.47 26.71
C ASP A 33 12.58 -0.23 27.60
N GLY A 34 11.31 0.20 27.71
CA GLY A 34 10.89 1.38 28.46
C GLY A 34 11.17 2.73 27.78
N SER A 35 11.72 2.73 26.55
CA SER A 35 11.96 3.95 25.79
C SER A 35 10.80 4.30 24.88
N SER A 36 10.23 5.49 25.05
CA SER A 36 9.21 6.09 24.16
C SER A 36 9.78 6.61 22.83
N ASP A 37 11.11 6.58 22.64
CA ASP A 37 11.75 6.90 21.36
C ASP A 37 11.43 5.84 20.29
N ALA A 38 11.00 4.64 20.75
CA ALA A 38 10.53 3.55 19.91
C ALA A 38 9.00 3.50 19.89
N TYR A 39 8.36 4.46 19.24
CA TYR A 39 6.90 4.61 19.21
C TYR A 39 6.36 4.14 17.84
N GLY A 40 5.74 2.94 17.82
CA GLY A 40 5.20 2.29 16.63
C GLY A 40 6.25 1.61 15.73
N ILE A 41 7.51 2.06 15.83
CA ILE A 41 8.62 1.49 15.08
C ILE A 41 9.90 1.55 15.92
N ALA A 42 10.72 0.52 15.84
CA ALA A 42 12.02 0.45 16.51
C ALA A 42 13.07 -0.24 15.62
N VAL A 43 14.30 0.24 15.70
CA VAL A 43 15.48 -0.44 15.17
C VAL A 43 16.25 -1.05 16.32
N LEU A 44 16.58 -2.33 16.21
CA LEU A 44 17.24 -3.12 17.25
C LEU A 44 18.60 -3.58 16.75
N GLU A 45 19.57 -3.54 17.62
CA GLU A 45 20.89 -4.15 17.43
C GLU A 45 20.78 -5.69 17.41
N LYS A 46 21.80 -6.38 16.93
CA LYS A 46 21.87 -7.86 16.98
C LYS A 46 21.74 -8.44 18.38
N SER A 47 22.05 -7.66 19.40
CA SER A 47 21.86 -8.01 20.80
C SER A 47 20.40 -7.99 21.25
N GLY A 48 19.54 -7.29 20.52
CA GLY A 48 18.18 -6.97 20.90
C GLY A 48 18.01 -5.61 21.58
N SER A 49 19.12 -4.91 21.87
CA SER A 49 19.04 -3.57 22.46
C SER A 49 18.54 -2.55 21.44
N LEU A 50 17.81 -1.55 21.92
CA LEU A 50 17.30 -0.46 21.09
C LEU A 50 18.46 0.35 20.49
N ARG A 51 18.40 0.58 19.17
CA ARG A 51 19.20 1.58 18.47
C ARG A 51 18.42 2.89 18.46
N HIS A 52 18.99 3.93 19.06
CA HIS A 52 18.37 5.25 19.00
C HIS A 52 18.44 5.83 17.58
N THR A 53 17.27 6.14 17.00
CA THR A 53 17.12 6.67 15.64
C THR A 53 16.10 7.80 15.63
N ASN A 54 16.12 8.64 14.57
CA ASN A 54 15.21 9.77 14.43
C ASN A 54 13.82 9.34 13.88
N ILE A 55 13.64 8.08 13.51
CA ILE A 55 12.46 7.64 12.77
C ILE A 55 11.15 7.95 13.53
N SER A 56 11.09 7.65 14.82
CA SER A 56 9.89 7.91 15.64
C SER A 56 9.68 9.38 16.00
N SER A 57 10.61 10.28 15.63
CA SER A 57 10.37 11.73 15.72
C SER A 57 9.49 12.24 14.58
N VAL A 58 9.42 11.50 13.47
CA VAL A 58 8.62 11.81 12.27
C VAL A 58 7.43 10.87 12.17
N ILE A 59 7.67 9.55 12.19
CA ILE A 59 6.63 8.52 12.08
C ILE A 59 6.19 8.10 13.48
N ARG A 60 4.96 8.48 13.87
CA ARG A 60 4.44 8.28 15.22
C ARG A 60 3.11 7.53 15.23
N ASN A 61 3.09 6.38 14.57
CA ASN A 61 1.92 5.54 14.48
C ASN A 61 1.96 4.44 15.54
N ALA A 62 1.19 4.61 16.61
CA ALA A 62 1.07 3.62 17.68
C ALA A 62 -0.25 3.79 18.46
N GLY A 63 -0.50 2.90 19.40
CA GLY A 63 -1.74 2.90 20.19
C GLY A 63 -2.85 2.10 19.54
N SER A 64 -4.11 2.33 19.96
CA SER A 64 -5.26 1.56 19.46
C SER A 64 -5.66 1.93 18.04
N ASN A 65 -5.43 3.17 17.62
CA ASN A 65 -6.03 3.74 16.41
C ASN A 65 -5.00 3.98 15.29
N SER A 66 -3.75 3.60 15.48
CA SER A 66 -2.73 3.73 14.45
C SER A 66 -1.61 2.70 14.62
N GLY A 67 -0.83 2.49 13.57
CA GLY A 67 0.30 1.56 13.66
C GLY A 67 1.08 1.45 12.35
N ILE A 68 2.21 0.76 12.45
CA ILE A 68 3.01 0.34 11.31
C ILE A 68 2.53 -1.04 10.86
N MET A 69 2.11 -1.16 9.60
CA MET A 69 1.52 -2.38 9.05
C MET A 69 2.56 -3.32 8.48
N SER A 70 3.47 -2.81 7.67
CA SER A 70 4.49 -3.61 7.00
C SER A 70 5.85 -2.93 7.08
N LEU A 71 6.90 -3.75 7.18
CA LEU A 71 8.30 -3.36 7.07
C LEU A 71 8.99 -4.23 6.03
N LYS A 72 9.73 -3.61 5.13
CA LYS A 72 10.60 -4.27 4.15
C LYS A 72 11.99 -3.64 4.18
N SER A 73 12.95 -4.31 3.58
CA SER A 73 14.34 -3.86 3.55
C SER A 73 15.00 -4.19 2.22
N ASP A 74 15.83 -3.27 1.76
CA ASP A 74 16.81 -3.52 0.71
C ASP A 74 18.11 -2.77 1.03
N SER A 75 19.04 -2.72 0.07
CA SER A 75 20.32 -2.02 0.24
C SER A 75 20.21 -0.50 0.38
N ARG A 76 19.04 0.08 0.04
CA ARG A 76 18.78 1.53 0.11
C ARG A 76 18.25 1.96 1.46
N GLY A 77 17.51 1.09 2.19
CA GLY A 77 16.96 1.49 3.47
C GLY A 77 15.92 0.54 4.07
N LEU A 78 15.31 1.02 5.12
CA LEU A 78 14.16 0.44 5.80
C LEU A 78 12.88 1.09 5.26
N TYR A 79 11.99 0.30 4.69
CA TYR A 79 10.68 0.75 4.22
C TYR A 79 9.61 0.39 5.24
N GLY A 80 8.61 1.25 5.38
CA GLY A 80 7.47 0.97 6.23
C GLY A 80 6.20 1.61 5.69
N THR A 81 5.05 1.05 6.13
CA THR A 81 3.71 1.55 5.82
C THR A 81 2.94 1.80 7.09
N GLY A 82 2.03 2.77 7.05
CA GLY A 82 1.23 3.16 8.20
C GLY A 82 -0.25 3.22 7.90
N TYR A 83 -1.04 2.99 8.95
CA TYR A 83 -2.46 3.30 9.01
C TYR A 83 -2.75 4.22 10.18
N SER A 84 -3.81 5.02 10.08
CA SER A 84 -4.20 5.90 11.17
C SER A 84 -5.67 6.33 11.10
N GLN A 85 -6.41 6.13 12.19
CA GLN A 85 -7.72 6.74 12.40
C GLN A 85 -7.63 8.13 13.04
N GLU A 86 -6.41 8.59 13.38
CA GLU A 86 -6.14 9.84 14.08
C GLU A 86 -5.42 10.88 13.20
N GLY A 87 -5.21 10.57 11.91
CA GLY A 87 -4.52 11.44 10.96
C GLY A 87 -3.03 11.60 11.25
N THR A 88 -2.36 10.59 11.84
CA THR A 88 -0.90 10.60 12.00
C THR A 88 -0.25 10.37 10.64
N PHE A 89 0.35 9.25 10.37
CA PHE A 89 0.95 8.96 9.06
C PHE A 89 0.17 7.86 8.34
N GLU A 90 -0.24 8.13 7.11
CA GLU A 90 -0.83 7.16 6.20
C GLU A 90 -0.05 7.19 4.89
N GLY A 91 0.42 6.03 4.45
CA GLY A 91 1.25 5.95 3.27
C GLY A 91 2.47 5.06 3.46
N MET A 92 3.53 5.33 2.68
CA MET A 92 4.80 4.61 2.82
C MET A 92 5.97 5.57 3.01
N PHE A 93 6.99 5.11 3.72
CA PHE A 93 8.25 5.82 3.91
C PHE A 93 9.45 4.90 3.68
N ARG A 94 10.60 5.51 3.42
CA ARG A 94 11.92 4.87 3.54
C ARG A 94 12.79 5.68 4.49
N ALA A 95 13.51 4.97 5.36
CA ALA A 95 14.39 5.56 6.35
C ALA A 95 15.78 4.92 6.34
N SER A 96 16.77 5.70 6.76
CA SER A 96 18.13 5.22 7.01
C SER A 96 18.17 4.22 8.18
N TRP A 97 18.78 3.07 7.98
CA TRP A 97 19.01 2.09 9.05
C TRP A 97 19.87 2.61 10.20
N THR A 98 20.73 3.59 9.94
CA THR A 98 21.69 4.11 10.91
C THR A 98 21.12 5.27 11.72
N THR A 99 20.53 6.26 11.04
CA THR A 99 20.06 7.50 11.68
C THR A 99 18.54 7.52 11.88
N GLY A 100 17.80 6.76 11.09
CA GLY A 100 16.34 6.82 11.04
C GLY A 100 15.81 8.05 10.31
N ASP A 101 16.68 8.82 9.66
CA ASP A 101 16.24 9.95 8.85
C ASP A 101 15.39 9.44 7.68
N ILE A 102 14.26 10.09 7.44
CA ILE A 102 13.39 9.80 6.33
C ILE A 102 14.01 10.35 5.05
N ASP A 103 14.27 9.50 4.08
CA ASP A 103 14.82 9.87 2.77
C ASP A 103 13.82 9.70 1.62
N LEU A 104 12.65 9.17 1.90
CA LEU A 104 11.51 9.07 0.98
C LEU A 104 10.21 8.94 1.76
N MET A 105 9.19 9.75 1.40
CA MET A 105 7.87 9.70 2.01
C MET A 105 6.80 9.93 0.94
N ALA A 106 5.97 8.91 0.70
CA ALA A 106 4.71 9.06 -0.01
C ALA A 106 3.60 9.23 1.03
N ASP A 107 3.36 10.48 1.40
CA ASP A 107 2.29 10.88 2.31
C ASP A 107 1.00 10.97 1.52
N CYS A 108 0.34 9.82 1.38
CA CYS A 108 -0.92 9.67 0.66
C CYS A 108 -1.98 9.25 1.65
N HIS A 109 -2.98 10.08 1.88
CA HIS A 109 -4.04 9.80 2.86
C HIS A 109 -4.78 8.50 2.51
N GLY A 110 -5.11 7.74 3.55
CA GLY A 110 -5.68 6.38 3.47
C GLY A 110 -4.68 5.29 3.81
N ASP A 111 -5.14 4.31 4.56
CA ASP A 111 -4.32 3.24 5.14
C ASP A 111 -3.47 2.52 4.08
N THR A 112 -2.22 2.28 4.41
CA THR A 112 -1.29 1.52 3.57
C THR A 112 -0.84 0.26 4.30
N TYR A 113 -1.12 -0.89 3.68
CA TYR A 113 -0.99 -2.21 4.30
C TYR A 113 0.34 -2.89 4.03
N ASP A 114 0.89 -2.75 2.82
CA ASP A 114 2.15 -3.42 2.44
C ASP A 114 2.92 -2.61 1.39
N VAL A 115 4.22 -2.89 1.27
CA VAL A 115 5.13 -2.22 0.35
C VAL A 115 6.07 -3.21 -0.33
N LEU A 116 6.27 -3.05 -1.64
CA LEU A 116 7.26 -3.78 -2.42
C LEU A 116 8.26 -2.80 -3.04
N PRO A 117 9.47 -2.66 -2.50
CA PRO A 117 10.52 -1.90 -3.16
C PRO A 117 11.11 -2.69 -4.33
N THR A 118 11.19 -2.04 -5.50
CA THR A 118 11.97 -2.53 -6.64
C THR A 118 13.01 -1.50 -7.05
N ASN A 119 13.81 -1.77 -8.10
CA ASN A 119 14.88 -0.83 -8.48
C ASN A 119 14.34 0.54 -8.87
N ASP A 120 13.27 0.59 -9.66
CA ASP A 120 12.78 1.81 -10.29
C ASP A 120 11.47 2.32 -9.67
N VAL A 121 10.64 1.42 -9.19
CA VAL A 121 9.30 1.71 -8.68
C VAL A 121 9.11 1.05 -7.32
N ILE A 122 8.46 1.75 -6.41
CA ILE A 122 7.96 1.19 -5.16
C ILE A 122 6.44 1.03 -5.30
N TYR A 123 5.95 -0.17 -5.07
CA TYR A 123 4.53 -0.49 -5.14
C TYR A 123 3.96 -0.64 -3.74
N ILE A 124 2.73 -0.15 -3.53
CA ILE A 124 2.02 -0.30 -2.26
C ILE A 124 0.69 -1.04 -2.44
N ALA A 125 0.27 -1.73 -1.39
CA ALA A 125 -1.08 -2.22 -1.18
C ALA A 125 -1.77 -1.29 -0.17
N SER A 126 -2.91 -0.68 -0.52
CA SER A 126 -3.52 0.40 0.27
C SER A 126 -5.02 0.57 0.00
N HIS A 127 -5.65 1.52 0.69
CA HIS A 127 -6.88 2.17 0.23
C HIS A 127 -6.71 3.70 0.19
N THR A 128 -5.70 4.15 -0.44
CA THR A 128 -5.32 5.55 -0.57
C THR A 128 -6.34 6.36 -1.38
N HIS A 129 -6.64 7.59 -0.95
CA HIS A 129 -7.60 8.47 -1.62
C HIS A 129 -7.07 9.87 -1.99
N ASP A 130 -5.95 10.31 -1.40
CA ASP A 130 -5.37 11.62 -1.69
C ASP A 130 -3.84 11.59 -1.63
N CYS A 131 -3.17 11.77 -2.76
CA CYS A 131 -1.72 11.94 -2.87
C CYS A 131 -1.35 13.35 -3.37
N SER A 132 -2.24 14.33 -3.26
CA SER A 132 -2.05 15.68 -3.83
C SER A 132 -0.86 16.44 -3.24
N ASN A 133 -0.52 16.18 -1.97
CA ASN A 133 0.63 16.79 -1.30
C ASN A 133 1.99 16.31 -1.83
N ILE A 134 2.02 15.24 -2.63
CA ILE A 134 3.21 14.82 -3.38
C ILE A 134 3.02 14.96 -4.90
N GLY A 135 1.98 15.68 -5.34
CA GLY A 135 1.68 15.92 -6.75
C GLY A 135 1.03 14.73 -7.47
N GLY A 136 0.45 13.78 -6.73
CA GLY A 136 -0.35 12.67 -7.24
C GLY A 136 -1.83 13.02 -7.39
N PHE A 137 -2.68 11.99 -7.47
CA PHE A 137 -4.14 12.16 -7.52
C PHE A 137 -4.66 12.86 -6.26
N ALA A 138 -5.74 13.64 -6.42
CA ALA A 138 -6.39 14.34 -5.32
C ALA A 138 -7.69 13.65 -4.91
N ASP A 139 -8.10 13.87 -3.65
CA ASP A 139 -9.39 13.41 -3.15
C ASP A 139 -10.55 14.00 -3.97
N GLY A 140 -11.53 13.17 -4.29
CA GLY A 140 -12.70 13.56 -5.07
C GLY A 140 -12.51 13.66 -6.59
N GLU A 141 -11.31 13.47 -7.14
CA GLU A 141 -11.08 13.47 -8.59
C GLU A 141 -11.80 12.31 -9.30
N GLU A 142 -12.09 11.21 -8.60
CA GLU A 142 -12.81 10.05 -9.11
C GLU A 142 -13.99 9.64 -8.20
N ASN A 143 -14.77 10.59 -7.70
CA ASN A 143 -15.99 10.35 -6.89
C ASN A 143 -15.74 9.52 -5.61
N GLY A 144 -14.72 9.89 -4.83
CA GLY A 144 -14.41 9.20 -3.57
C GLY A 144 -13.79 7.80 -3.75
N LYS A 145 -13.21 7.55 -4.91
CA LYS A 145 -12.60 6.27 -5.23
C LYS A 145 -11.30 6.07 -4.47
N TYR A 146 -11.18 4.91 -3.86
CA TYR A 146 -9.94 4.46 -3.25
C TYR A 146 -9.03 3.78 -4.28
N HIS A 147 -7.73 4.07 -4.19
CA HIS A 147 -6.70 3.43 -4.98
C HIS A 147 -6.00 2.36 -4.15
N HIS A 148 -6.21 1.10 -4.53
CA HIS A 148 -5.74 -0.03 -3.74
C HIS A 148 -4.32 -0.48 -4.08
N ALA A 149 -3.79 -0.07 -5.23
CA ALA A 149 -2.43 -0.35 -5.66
C ALA A 149 -1.88 0.87 -6.38
N VAL A 150 -0.81 1.43 -5.84
CA VAL A 150 -0.15 2.63 -6.38
C VAL A 150 1.35 2.37 -6.52
N GLY A 151 1.95 2.92 -7.56
CA GLY A 151 3.39 2.92 -7.77
C GLY A 151 3.98 4.31 -7.53
N PHE A 152 5.22 4.36 -7.03
CA PHE A 152 5.99 5.58 -6.82
C PHE A 152 7.41 5.42 -7.34
N SER A 153 8.06 6.52 -7.74
CA SER A 153 9.49 6.49 -8.04
C SER A 153 10.29 5.99 -6.84
N SER A 154 11.33 5.20 -7.07
CA SER A 154 12.18 4.67 -5.99
C SER A 154 13.15 5.68 -5.39
N THR A 155 13.18 6.89 -5.93
CA THR A 155 13.99 8.01 -5.46
C THR A 155 13.12 9.24 -5.24
N ALA A 156 13.55 10.11 -4.32
CA ALA A 156 12.91 11.40 -4.12
C ALA A 156 13.09 12.27 -5.36
N THR A 157 12.03 12.91 -5.81
CA THR A 157 11.98 13.80 -6.99
C THR A 157 11.48 15.19 -6.60
N GLY A 158 11.00 15.34 -5.38
CA GLY A 158 10.48 16.57 -4.81
C GLY A 158 10.40 16.50 -3.30
N THR A 159 9.52 17.29 -2.72
CA THR A 159 9.21 17.31 -1.29
C THR A 159 7.71 17.26 -1.08
N VAL A 160 7.30 16.68 0.06
CA VAL A 160 5.92 16.74 0.53
C VAL A 160 5.52 18.21 0.67
N GLN A 161 4.43 18.58 0.05
CA GLN A 161 3.85 19.91 0.15
C GLN A 161 3.03 20.00 1.44
N ARG A 162 2.81 21.24 1.89
CA ARG A 162 2.02 21.52 3.07
C ARG A 162 0.65 20.84 3.00
N ASN A 163 0.33 20.09 4.04
CA ASN A 163 -0.99 19.46 4.16
C ASN A 163 -2.07 20.53 4.32
N LYS A 164 -3.17 20.38 3.56
CA LYS A 164 -4.33 21.28 3.58
C LYS A 164 -5.59 20.61 4.10
N VAL A 165 -5.52 19.30 4.37
CA VAL A 165 -6.66 18.53 4.86
C VAL A 165 -6.67 18.56 6.37
N TRP A 166 -7.79 19.02 6.94
CA TRP A 166 -7.92 19.11 8.39
C TRP A 166 -7.85 17.71 9.02
N GLY A 167 -7.17 17.62 10.15
CA GLY A 167 -7.05 16.36 10.91
C GLY A 167 -5.81 15.52 10.57
N TYR A 168 -5.12 15.79 9.46
CA TYR A 168 -3.88 15.08 9.11
C TYR A 168 -2.63 15.87 9.55
N THR A 169 -1.61 15.13 9.95
CA THR A 169 -0.29 15.68 10.28
C THR A 169 0.36 16.31 9.05
N ASP A 170 1.05 17.41 9.25
CA ASP A 170 1.77 18.12 8.19
C ASP A 170 3.22 17.61 8.11
N PHE A 171 3.56 16.94 7.02
CA PHE A 171 4.91 16.44 6.72
C PHE A 171 5.65 17.32 5.71
N GLU A 172 5.27 18.61 5.57
CA GLU A 172 5.90 19.56 4.64
C GLU A 172 7.43 19.50 4.70
N GLY A 173 8.06 19.40 3.53
CA GLY A 173 9.51 19.40 3.39
C GLY A 173 10.19 18.01 3.42
N GLN A 174 9.48 16.94 3.81
CA GLN A 174 10.03 15.59 3.71
C GLN A 174 10.31 15.22 2.24
N PRO A 175 11.39 14.45 1.95
CA PRO A 175 11.69 14.01 0.59
C PRO A 175 10.57 13.16 0.01
N ALA A 176 9.98 13.54 -1.13
CA ALA A 176 8.85 12.87 -1.73
C ALA A 176 9.17 12.22 -3.09
N PRO A 177 8.59 11.03 -3.38
CA PRO A 177 8.62 10.44 -4.71
C PRO A 177 7.60 11.12 -5.62
N THR A 178 7.67 10.81 -6.91
CA THR A 178 6.58 11.06 -7.86
C THR A 178 5.73 9.80 -7.99
N GLN A 179 4.41 9.97 -8.03
CA GLN A 179 3.48 8.89 -8.38
C GLN A 179 3.81 8.35 -9.77
N TYR A 180 3.91 7.03 -9.90
CA TYR A 180 4.15 6.36 -11.18
C TYR A 180 2.83 6.15 -11.93
N ASN A 181 2.54 7.04 -12.88
CA ASN A 181 1.27 7.05 -13.62
C ASN A 181 1.08 5.82 -14.54
N GLY A 182 2.12 5.02 -14.77
CA GLY A 182 2.04 3.78 -15.53
C GLY A 182 1.44 2.60 -14.76
N PHE A 183 1.16 2.77 -13.46
CA PHE A 183 0.62 1.72 -12.61
C PHE A 183 -0.41 2.25 -11.59
N LEU A 184 -1.67 2.15 -11.96
CA LEU A 184 -2.81 2.50 -11.11
C LEU A 184 -4.00 1.59 -11.46
N PRO A 185 -3.89 0.26 -11.20
CA PRO A 185 -4.95 -0.66 -11.54
C PRO A 185 -6.18 -0.45 -10.65
N GLY A 186 -7.37 -0.53 -11.23
CA GLY A 186 -8.64 -0.48 -10.51
C GLY A 186 -8.95 -1.85 -9.90
N PHE A 187 -9.25 -1.89 -8.60
CA PHE A 187 -9.71 -3.08 -7.90
C PHE A 187 -11.15 -2.88 -7.46
N ALA A 188 -11.97 -3.92 -7.58
CA ALA A 188 -13.29 -3.97 -6.96
C ALA A 188 -13.18 -4.65 -5.59
N ASN A 189 -13.70 -4.00 -4.55
CA ASN A 189 -13.62 -4.46 -3.18
C ASN A 189 -14.30 -5.82 -2.99
N GLY A 190 -13.76 -6.60 -2.05
CA GLY A 190 -14.39 -7.79 -1.50
C GLY A 190 -15.15 -7.47 -0.22
N SER A 191 -15.76 -8.50 0.36
CA SER A 191 -16.55 -8.38 1.59
C SER A 191 -16.19 -9.43 2.64
N TYR A 192 -15.11 -10.18 2.42
CA TYR A 192 -14.74 -11.30 3.29
C TYR A 192 -14.40 -10.85 4.71
N SER A 193 -13.58 -9.80 4.83
CA SER A 193 -13.21 -9.24 6.14
C SER A 193 -14.32 -8.40 6.79
N GLY A 194 -15.34 -8.02 6.04
CA GLY A 194 -16.33 -7.03 6.47
C GLY A 194 -15.84 -5.58 6.44
N LEU A 195 -14.59 -5.34 6.04
CA LEU A 195 -13.97 -4.01 6.02
C LEU A 195 -14.06 -3.33 4.64
N ASN A 196 -14.69 -4.00 3.67
CA ASN A 196 -14.86 -3.50 2.31
C ASN A 196 -13.53 -3.07 1.64
N GLN A 197 -12.51 -3.92 1.81
CA GLN A 197 -11.17 -3.70 1.27
C GLN A 197 -10.94 -4.50 -0.02
N ALA A 198 -9.79 -4.28 -0.68
CA ALA A 198 -9.42 -5.00 -1.88
C ALA A 198 -8.09 -5.73 -1.73
N VAL A 199 -6.99 -5.02 -1.53
CA VAL A 199 -5.66 -5.62 -1.42
C VAL A 199 -5.13 -5.50 0.00
N TRP A 200 -4.38 -6.53 0.43
CA TRP A 200 -3.75 -6.57 1.75
C TRP A 200 -2.24 -6.71 1.66
N THR A 201 -1.72 -7.28 0.58
CA THR A 201 -0.29 -7.55 0.45
C THR A 201 0.18 -7.42 -0.99
N VAL A 202 1.47 -7.10 -1.16
CA VAL A 202 2.15 -7.02 -2.43
C VAL A 202 3.52 -7.66 -2.33
N GLU A 203 3.85 -8.54 -3.28
CA GLU A 203 5.16 -9.18 -3.41
C GLU A 203 5.61 -9.22 -4.87
N GLY A 204 6.91 -9.45 -5.11
CA GLY A 204 7.45 -9.53 -6.45
C GLY A 204 8.91 -9.95 -6.51
N ASN A 205 9.39 -10.15 -7.71
CA ASN A 205 10.77 -10.60 -7.97
C ASN A 205 11.52 -9.74 -9.01
N GLY A 206 11.06 -8.51 -9.23
CA GLY A 206 11.60 -7.60 -10.25
C GLY A 206 11.09 -7.85 -11.67
N GLN A 207 10.50 -9.01 -11.95
CA GLN A 207 9.86 -9.32 -13.23
C GLN A 207 8.33 -9.27 -13.11
N TYR A 208 7.81 -9.71 -11.98
CA TYR A 208 6.39 -9.75 -11.68
C TYR A 208 6.09 -9.06 -10.37
N ILE A 209 4.89 -8.49 -10.29
CA ILE A 209 4.28 -7.92 -9.10
C ILE A 209 3.00 -8.70 -8.85
N VAL A 210 2.80 -9.18 -7.64
CA VAL A 210 1.65 -9.98 -7.26
C VAL A 210 0.94 -9.29 -6.11
N TYR A 211 -0.35 -9.06 -6.24
CA TYR A 211 -1.21 -8.56 -5.17
C TYR A 211 -2.11 -9.66 -4.66
N GLY A 212 -2.20 -9.75 -3.35
CA GLY A 212 -3.12 -10.62 -2.63
C GLY A 212 -4.12 -9.81 -1.81
N GLY A 213 -5.36 -10.32 -1.69
CA GLY A 213 -6.40 -9.63 -0.93
C GLY A 213 -7.76 -10.26 -1.08
N GLU A 214 -8.82 -9.50 -0.86
CA GLU A 214 -10.21 -9.95 -0.94
C GLU A 214 -10.97 -9.39 -2.16
N PHE A 215 -10.28 -8.73 -3.09
CA PHE A 215 -10.88 -8.17 -4.29
C PHE A 215 -11.60 -9.22 -5.16
N VAL A 216 -12.60 -8.76 -5.91
CA VAL A 216 -13.43 -9.64 -6.78
C VAL A 216 -13.25 -9.34 -8.26
N ALA A 217 -12.65 -8.18 -8.62
CA ALA A 217 -12.31 -7.85 -9.99
C ALA A 217 -11.09 -6.92 -10.05
N VAL A 218 -10.38 -6.93 -11.18
CA VAL A 218 -9.26 -6.05 -11.49
C VAL A 218 -9.49 -5.43 -12.87
N ASN A 219 -9.47 -4.09 -12.96
CA ASN A 219 -9.75 -3.34 -14.19
C ASN A 219 -11.09 -3.77 -14.87
N GLY A 220 -12.10 -4.07 -14.05
CA GLY A 220 -13.40 -4.53 -14.53
C GLY A 220 -13.47 -6.00 -14.99
N ILE A 221 -12.35 -6.74 -14.90
CA ILE A 221 -12.29 -8.16 -15.24
C ILE A 221 -12.38 -8.98 -13.96
N HIS A 222 -13.26 -9.97 -13.92
CA HIS A 222 -13.42 -10.85 -12.77
C HIS A 222 -12.11 -11.58 -12.45
N GLN A 223 -11.56 -11.30 -11.27
CA GLN A 223 -10.30 -11.85 -10.76
C GLN A 223 -10.35 -11.80 -9.24
N GLN A 224 -10.30 -12.92 -8.56
CA GLN A 224 -10.47 -12.97 -7.12
C GLN A 224 -9.17 -13.27 -6.37
N GLY A 225 -8.92 -12.48 -5.34
CA GLY A 225 -7.98 -12.76 -4.27
C GLY A 225 -6.50 -12.71 -4.62
N LEU A 226 -6.14 -12.97 -5.87
CA LEU A 226 -4.74 -12.97 -6.32
C LEU A 226 -4.64 -12.48 -7.76
N VAL A 227 -3.73 -11.53 -8.02
CA VAL A 227 -3.45 -11.03 -9.38
C VAL A 227 -1.96 -10.80 -9.57
N ARG A 228 -1.47 -11.04 -10.78
CA ARG A 228 -0.09 -10.80 -11.18
C ARG A 228 -0.01 -9.76 -12.30
N PHE A 229 0.88 -8.80 -12.15
CA PHE A 229 1.27 -7.84 -13.17
C PHE A 229 2.72 -8.10 -13.62
N SER A 230 3.08 -7.66 -14.84
CA SER A 230 4.48 -7.59 -15.27
C SER A 230 5.10 -6.30 -14.75
N ALA A 231 6.29 -6.37 -14.15
CA ALA A 231 7.04 -5.19 -13.66
C ALA A 231 7.68 -4.40 -14.82
N SER A 232 8.02 -5.04 -15.93
CA SER A 232 8.44 -4.34 -17.17
C SER A 232 7.18 -3.82 -17.83
N GLY A 233 7.07 -2.49 -17.98
CA GLY A 233 5.93 -1.81 -18.57
C GLY A 233 5.53 -2.37 -19.95
N GLY A 234 4.76 -3.45 -19.91
CA GLY A 234 3.99 -3.94 -21.03
C GLY A 234 2.71 -3.11 -21.06
N ASP A 235 2.40 -2.65 -22.24
CA ASP A 235 1.26 -1.82 -22.60
C ASP A 235 0.04 -2.08 -21.72
N ALA A 236 -0.52 -1.01 -21.17
CA ALA A 236 -1.74 -1.00 -20.35
C ALA A 236 -3.01 -1.40 -21.13
N ASN A 237 -2.89 -2.30 -22.09
CA ASN A 237 -3.99 -2.97 -22.76
C ASN A 237 -4.02 -4.42 -22.30
N GLY A 238 -4.86 -4.66 -21.29
CA GLY A 238 -5.15 -6.01 -20.79
C GLY A 238 -5.74 -6.91 -21.87
N GLN A 239 -4.87 -7.60 -22.60
CA GLN A 239 -5.20 -8.84 -23.28
C GLN A 239 -4.44 -9.95 -22.59
N GLY A 240 -5.16 -10.78 -21.85
CA GLY A 240 -4.67 -12.05 -21.35
C GLY A 240 -4.13 -12.87 -22.50
N GLY A 241 -2.81 -13.04 -22.55
CA GLY A 241 -2.16 -13.95 -23.49
C GLY A 241 -2.42 -15.40 -23.06
N ASP A 242 -3.29 -16.05 -23.77
CA ASP A 242 -3.33 -17.54 -23.82
C ASP A 242 -2.06 -18.03 -24.50
N ASP A 243 -1.13 -18.57 -23.73
CA ASP A 243 -0.02 -19.35 -24.25
C ASP A 243 -0.56 -20.73 -24.73
N ASN A 244 -1.11 -20.73 -25.94
CA ASN A 244 -1.27 -21.95 -26.70
C ASN A 244 -0.43 -21.89 -27.98
N ASN A 245 0.80 -22.38 -27.88
CA ASN A 245 1.68 -22.64 -29.01
C ASN A 245 1.27 -23.95 -29.70
N GLY A 246 0.49 -23.83 -30.74
CA GLY A 246 0.11 -24.94 -31.61
C GLY A 246 0.11 -24.47 -33.07
N LYS A 247 1.16 -24.86 -33.79
CA LYS A 247 1.34 -24.66 -35.22
C LYS A 247 0.11 -25.13 -36.00
N ASP A 248 -0.41 -24.31 -36.93
CA ASP A 248 -0.52 -24.77 -38.31
C ASP A 248 -0.83 -23.59 -39.26
N LYS A 249 -0.08 -23.59 -40.38
CA LYS A 249 -0.23 -22.74 -41.56
C LYS A 249 -1.40 -23.24 -42.41
N LYS A 250 -2.25 -22.37 -42.93
CA LYS A 250 -2.50 -22.12 -44.36
C LYS A 250 -3.83 -21.45 -44.69
N ASN A 251 -3.67 -20.33 -45.38
CA ASN A 251 -4.40 -19.92 -46.62
C ASN A 251 -5.92 -19.76 -46.68
N LYS A 252 -6.27 -18.57 -47.04
CA LYS A 252 -7.02 -18.06 -48.21
C LYS A 252 -8.24 -17.18 -47.89
N ASP A 253 -8.03 -15.96 -48.27
CA ASP A 253 -8.86 -15.08 -49.13
C ASP A 253 -10.41 -15.19 -49.16
N LYS A 254 -10.96 -13.97 -49.01
CA LYS A 254 -12.05 -13.36 -49.76
C LYS A 254 -13.44 -13.21 -49.12
N LYS A 255 -13.77 -11.95 -49.09
CA LYS A 255 -15.04 -11.28 -49.52
C LYS A 255 -16.19 -11.15 -48.54
N ASP A 256 -16.41 -9.92 -48.24
CA ASP A 256 -17.58 -9.08 -48.59
C ASP A 256 -18.79 -9.01 -47.64
N LYS A 257 -19.00 -7.77 -47.23
CA LYS A 257 -20.25 -6.97 -47.22
C LYS A 257 -21.37 -7.24 -46.24
N LYS A 258 -21.59 -6.17 -45.50
CA LYS A 258 -22.92 -5.59 -45.14
C LYS A 258 -23.86 -6.41 -44.26
N ASN A 259 -24.09 -5.92 -43.02
CA ASN A 259 -25.43 -5.37 -42.75
C ASN A 259 -25.45 -4.51 -41.48
N LYS A 260 -25.79 -3.25 -41.66
CA LYS A 260 -26.37 -2.38 -40.65
C LYS A 260 -27.74 -2.92 -40.25
N LYS A 261 -28.01 -3.05 -38.94
CA LYS A 261 -29.33 -2.66 -38.42
C LYS A 261 -29.27 -2.44 -36.90
N LYS A 262 -29.73 -1.27 -36.57
CA LYS A 262 -30.17 -0.70 -35.31
C LYS A 262 -30.87 -1.72 -34.39
N ASN A 263 -30.56 -1.65 -33.08
CA ASN A 263 -31.63 -1.59 -32.11
C ASN A 263 -31.25 -0.76 -30.89
N LYS A 264 -32.21 0.05 -30.53
CA LYS A 264 -32.24 1.07 -29.50
C LYS A 264 -32.70 0.45 -28.17
N LYS A 265 -32.20 1.00 -27.06
CA LYS A 265 -32.83 1.11 -25.75
C LYS A 265 -32.99 -0.15 -24.87
N LYS A 266 -32.32 -0.13 -23.73
CA LYS A 266 -32.97 0.01 -22.43
C LYS A 266 -32.01 0.57 -21.39
N HIS A 267 -32.39 1.67 -20.80
CA HIS A 267 -31.98 2.20 -19.54
C HIS A 267 -32.49 1.24 -18.46
N ASP A 268 -31.67 0.86 -17.54
CA ASP A 268 -32.09 0.47 -16.21
C ASP A 268 -31.27 1.28 -15.21
N ASP A 269 -32.02 2.14 -14.53
CA ASP A 269 -31.60 3.00 -13.43
C ASP A 269 -31.15 2.12 -12.26
N TRP A 270 -29.98 2.42 -11.70
CA TRP A 270 -29.62 1.99 -10.35
C TRP A 270 -29.56 3.23 -9.47
N ASP A 271 -30.55 3.31 -8.59
CA ASP A 271 -30.63 4.34 -7.56
C ASP A 271 -29.48 4.19 -6.54
N ASP A 272 -28.75 5.27 -6.42
CA ASP A 272 -27.79 5.51 -5.34
C ASP A 272 -28.55 5.75 -4.03
N GLN A 273 -28.31 4.91 -3.04
CA GLN A 273 -28.55 5.22 -1.63
C GLN A 273 -27.28 4.91 -0.84
N ASP A 274 -26.40 5.88 -0.77
CA ASP A 274 -25.23 5.86 0.11
C ASP A 274 -25.50 6.72 1.34
N GLY A 275 -25.84 6.05 2.43
CA GLY A 275 -25.75 6.60 3.77
C GLY A 275 -24.57 5.92 4.47
N TRP A 276 -23.46 6.62 4.62
CA TRP A 276 -22.28 6.12 5.33
C TRP A 276 -22.37 6.53 6.80
N ASP A 277 -22.78 5.61 7.66
CA ASP A 277 -22.50 5.68 9.09
C ASP A 277 -21.17 4.98 9.36
N ASN A 278 -20.18 5.80 9.67
CA ASN A 278 -18.82 5.43 10.05
C ASN A 278 -18.81 4.89 11.48
N GLN A 279 -19.07 3.60 11.66
CA GLN A 279 -18.84 2.86 12.93
C GLN A 279 -18.43 1.43 12.62
N GLY A 280 -17.14 1.21 12.43
CA GLY A 280 -16.52 -0.11 12.34
C GLY A 280 -15.13 -0.05 12.90
N GLY A 281 -15.04 0.00 14.24
CA GLY A 281 -13.76 -0.09 14.93
C GLY A 281 -13.11 -1.46 14.73
N TRP A 282 -11.80 -1.47 14.73
CA TRP A 282 -10.93 -2.65 14.67
C TRP A 282 -10.97 -3.52 15.94
N ASP A 283 -11.92 -3.27 16.85
CA ASP A 283 -11.97 -3.82 18.21
C ASP A 283 -12.39 -5.30 18.32
N ASN A 284 -12.59 -6.03 17.20
CA ASN A 284 -13.05 -7.43 17.23
C ASN A 284 -11.98 -8.49 16.97
N TRP A 285 -10.69 -8.19 17.18
CA TRP A 285 -9.62 -9.18 17.01
C TRP A 285 -9.03 -9.71 18.32
N ASP A 286 -9.46 -9.17 19.47
CA ASP A 286 -9.06 -9.69 20.78
C ASP A 286 -10.32 -10.10 21.55
N ASP A 287 -10.40 -11.33 21.96
CA ASP A 287 -11.24 -12.02 22.93
C ASP A 287 -12.13 -13.14 22.35
N GLN A 288 -11.50 -14.24 22.01
CA GLN A 288 -12.06 -15.57 22.20
C GLN A 288 -10.95 -16.58 22.47
N ASP A 289 -10.46 -16.61 23.70
CA ASP A 289 -9.88 -17.79 24.33
C ASP A 289 -9.83 -17.52 25.83
N ASP A 290 -10.89 -17.93 26.53
CA ASP A 290 -10.88 -18.38 27.94
C ASP A 290 -12.19 -19.12 28.24
N GLU A 291 -12.13 -20.44 28.05
CA GLU A 291 -12.71 -21.46 28.94
C GLU A 291 -12.05 -22.82 28.71
#